data_2c01209578afb454a73a15884ccdb7f6
#
_entry.id   2c01209578afb454a73a15884ccdb7f6
#
_cell.length_a   1.000
_cell.length_b   1.000
_cell.length_c   1.000
_cell.angle_alpha   90.00
_cell.angle_beta   90.00
_cell.angle_gamma   90.00
#
_symmetry.space_group_name_H-M   'P 1'
#
loop_
_entity.id
_entity.type
_entity.pdbx_description
1 polymer ?
#
loop_
_entity_poly.entity_id
_entity_poly.type
_entity_poly.pdbx_seq_one_letter_code
_entity_poly.pdbx_strand_id
1 'polypeptide(L)'
;MLSTAPLLETNLNGLTLNRRGKVRDVYEIDLATGEAALLLVATDRISAFDYVLGTGIPDKGKVLTQLSAFWFERLGDLVPHHVLAIDPSDFPAAAQPHADVLRGRTMLCRRTEPIPIECVARGYLSGSGWKEYQQTGRVCGVELPAGLKESDRLPEPIFTPATKADTGHDVNVSEEEAGRLVGPALVARLKALTLEIYRRGCEHAESKDIIIADTKFEFGLARRSGAAEPADTDEIVLIDEVLTPDSSRFWPKDQYAPGQGQPSFDKQFVRNYLESIQWNKQPPVPSLPDEVVQRTRGKYIEAFRVLSGRTLQ
;
A
#
# COMPACT_ATOMS: atom_id res chain seq x y z
N MET A 1 17.70 2.28 24.69
CA MET A 1 17.12 1.28 23.78
C MET A 1 15.66 1.67 23.57
N LEU A 2 15.27 2.03 22.34
CA LEU A 2 13.89 2.31 22.02
C LEU A 2 13.08 1.00 22.22
N SER A 3 11.87 1.11 22.76
CA SER A 3 10.98 -0.03 23.02
C SER A 3 10.87 -0.88 21.76
N THR A 4 11.24 -2.15 21.85
CA THR A 4 11.10 -3.12 20.76
C THR A 4 9.68 -3.70 20.69
N ALA A 5 8.78 -3.25 21.54
CA ALA A 5 7.40 -3.71 21.54
C ALA A 5 6.63 -3.08 20.35
N PRO A 6 5.89 -3.89 19.57
CA PRO A 6 5.11 -3.37 18.44
C PRO A 6 3.93 -2.53 18.94
N LEU A 7 3.63 -1.43 18.25
CA LEU A 7 2.43 -0.62 18.46
C LEU A 7 1.26 -1.25 17.70
N LEU A 8 0.35 -1.90 18.41
CA LEU A 8 -0.79 -2.58 17.78
C LEU A 8 -2.03 -1.69 17.65
N GLU A 9 -2.20 -0.76 18.58
CA GLU A 9 -3.35 0.15 18.63
C GLU A 9 -2.92 1.51 19.13
N THR A 10 -3.61 2.54 18.65
CA THR A 10 -3.47 3.89 19.20
C THR A 10 -4.73 4.32 19.93
N ASN A 11 -4.54 5.14 20.95
CA ASN A 11 -5.60 5.87 21.61
C ASN A 11 -5.12 7.31 21.82
N LEU A 12 -5.58 8.21 20.94
CA LEU A 12 -5.20 9.62 20.96
C LEU A 12 -6.32 10.40 21.64
N ASN A 13 -6.20 10.57 22.97
CA ASN A 13 -7.21 11.29 23.75
C ASN A 13 -7.46 12.69 23.20
N GLY A 14 -8.73 13.05 23.02
CA GLY A 14 -9.13 14.34 22.45
C GLY A 14 -9.25 14.37 20.93
N LEU A 15 -8.87 13.28 20.23
CA LEU A 15 -9.12 13.11 18.79
C LEU A 15 -10.16 12.02 18.53
N THR A 16 -10.96 12.22 17.49
CA THR A 16 -11.99 11.25 17.10
C THR A 16 -11.38 10.16 16.20
N LEU A 17 -11.42 8.92 16.68
CA LEU A 17 -11.06 7.77 15.85
C LEU A 17 -12.16 7.56 14.80
N ASN A 18 -11.84 7.83 13.54
CA ASN A 18 -12.74 7.65 12.42
C ASN A 18 -12.81 6.15 12.00
N ARG A 19 -11.63 5.52 11.88
CA ARG A 19 -11.56 4.12 11.43
C ARG A 19 -10.32 3.43 12.00
N ARG A 20 -10.49 2.16 12.38
CA ARG A 20 -9.37 1.24 12.63
C ARG A 20 -9.30 0.21 11.51
N GLY A 21 -8.32 0.35 10.63
CA GLY A 21 -8.08 -0.57 9.52
C GLY A 21 -7.22 -1.76 9.89
N LYS A 22 -6.89 -2.61 8.91
CA LYS A 22 -6.03 -3.79 9.12
C LYS A 22 -4.62 -3.40 9.64
N VAL A 23 -4.09 -2.25 9.22
CA VAL A 23 -2.72 -1.80 9.57
C VAL A 23 -2.63 -0.33 10.00
N ARG A 24 -3.70 0.47 9.86
CA ARG A 24 -3.73 1.90 10.23
C ARG A 24 -4.89 2.23 11.13
N ASP A 25 -4.66 3.20 12.02
CA ASP A 25 -5.70 3.91 12.74
C ASP A 25 -5.84 5.31 12.11
N VAL A 26 -7.05 5.71 11.79
CA VAL A 26 -7.34 6.98 11.11
C VAL A 26 -8.14 7.86 12.06
N TYR A 27 -7.64 9.06 12.35
CA TYR A 27 -8.30 10.04 13.20
C TYR A 27 -8.72 11.26 12.38
N GLU A 28 -9.83 11.87 12.76
CA GLU A 28 -10.24 13.17 12.26
C GLU A 28 -9.55 14.27 13.07
N ILE A 29 -9.14 15.33 12.38
CA ILE A 29 -8.52 16.50 12.97
C ILE A 29 -8.82 17.74 12.12
N ASP A 30 -9.01 18.90 12.77
CA ASP A 30 -9.18 20.15 12.06
C ASP A 30 -7.85 20.88 11.91
N LEU A 31 -7.60 21.42 10.73
CA LEU A 31 -6.49 22.32 10.46
C LEU A 31 -6.75 23.71 11.09
N ALA A 32 -5.71 24.52 11.22
CA ALA A 32 -5.83 25.90 11.69
C ALA A 32 -6.74 26.76 10.78
N THR A 33 -6.93 26.36 9.53
CA THR A 33 -7.87 26.99 8.58
C THR A 33 -9.33 26.63 8.84
N GLY A 34 -9.62 25.67 9.74
CA GLY A 34 -10.95 25.09 9.95
C GLY A 34 -11.33 23.98 8.95
N GLU A 35 -10.44 23.63 8.04
CA GLU A 35 -10.64 22.52 7.12
C GLU A 35 -10.43 21.17 7.82
N ALA A 36 -11.30 20.19 7.53
CA ALA A 36 -11.15 18.85 8.05
C ALA A 36 -9.98 18.09 7.36
N ALA A 37 -9.16 17.47 8.18
CA ALA A 37 -8.04 16.65 7.76
C ALA A 37 -8.04 15.28 8.46
N LEU A 38 -7.13 14.42 8.08
CA LEU A 38 -6.97 13.08 8.66
C LEU A 38 -5.55 12.87 9.16
N LEU A 39 -5.42 12.24 10.33
CA LEU A 39 -4.16 11.64 10.76
C LEU A 39 -4.19 10.15 10.45
N LEU A 40 -3.37 9.71 9.51
CA LEU A 40 -3.18 8.31 9.16
C LEU A 40 -2.02 7.74 9.97
N VAL A 41 -2.33 7.01 11.03
CA VAL A 41 -1.33 6.43 11.93
C VAL A 41 -1.07 4.98 11.54
N ALA A 42 0.09 4.70 10.96
CA ALA A 42 0.50 3.33 10.64
C ALA A 42 0.94 2.62 11.93
N THR A 43 0.26 1.52 12.23
CA THR A 43 0.59 0.64 13.35
C THR A 43 1.54 -0.47 12.92
N ASP A 44 2.01 -1.23 13.88
CA ASP A 44 2.87 -2.39 13.64
C ASP A 44 2.08 -3.69 13.42
N ARG A 45 0.73 -3.58 13.28
CA ARG A 45 -0.12 -4.71 12.88
C ARG A 45 0.32 -5.24 11.52
N ILE A 46 0.26 -6.54 11.35
CA ILE A 46 0.44 -7.22 10.06
C ILE A 46 -0.78 -8.07 9.76
N SER A 47 -1.19 -8.09 8.51
CA SER A 47 -2.29 -8.93 8.03
C SER A 47 -1.78 -9.90 6.96
N ALA A 48 -2.28 -11.12 7.00
CA ALA A 48 -2.06 -12.12 5.95
C ALA A 48 -3.35 -12.89 5.72
N PHE A 49 -3.66 -13.20 4.45
CA PHE A 49 -4.90 -13.89 4.07
C PHE A 49 -6.15 -13.21 4.65
N ASP A 50 -6.17 -11.85 4.64
CA ASP A 50 -7.20 -10.93 5.16
C ASP A 50 -7.41 -10.90 6.67
N TYR A 51 -6.67 -11.69 7.43
CA TYR A 51 -6.71 -11.66 8.88
C TYR A 51 -5.57 -10.82 9.45
N VAL A 52 -5.89 -9.96 10.42
CA VAL A 52 -4.90 -9.26 11.24
C VAL A 52 -4.33 -10.27 12.24
N LEU A 53 -3.02 -10.43 12.23
CA LEU A 53 -2.34 -11.33 13.15
C LEU A 53 -2.25 -10.70 14.55
N GLY A 54 -2.34 -11.51 15.60
CA GLY A 54 -2.20 -11.03 16.98
C GLY A 54 -0.79 -10.57 17.34
N THR A 55 0.21 -10.93 16.52
CA THR A 55 1.61 -10.54 16.66
C THR A 55 1.94 -9.43 15.68
N GLY A 56 2.42 -8.28 16.19
CA GLY A 56 2.88 -7.17 15.34
C GLY A 56 4.35 -7.30 14.94
N ILE A 57 4.74 -6.53 13.94
CA ILE A 57 6.14 -6.42 13.48
C ILE A 57 6.66 -5.04 13.93
N PRO A 58 7.59 -4.99 14.91
CA PRO A 58 8.14 -3.72 15.39
C PRO A 58 8.68 -2.85 14.25
N ASP A 59 8.47 -1.54 14.34
CA ASP A 59 8.86 -0.53 13.35
C ASP A 59 8.18 -0.62 11.98
N LYS A 60 7.30 -1.60 11.73
CA LYS A 60 6.61 -1.75 10.45
C LYS A 60 5.85 -0.48 10.07
N GLY A 61 5.08 0.10 11.01
CA GLY A 61 4.35 1.33 10.77
C GLY A 61 5.25 2.49 10.38
N LYS A 62 6.43 2.61 11.00
CA LYS A 62 7.43 3.62 10.65
C LYS A 62 7.97 3.41 9.24
N VAL A 63 8.31 2.17 8.88
CA VAL A 63 8.79 1.85 7.52
C VAL A 63 7.75 2.24 6.48
N LEU A 64 6.49 1.86 6.66
CA LEU A 64 5.43 2.15 5.69
C LEU A 64 5.24 3.66 5.50
N THR A 65 5.17 4.41 6.59
CA THR A 65 4.98 5.87 6.53
C THR A 65 6.17 6.57 5.88
N GLN A 66 7.40 6.28 6.34
CA GLN A 66 8.58 6.99 5.84
C GLN A 66 8.92 6.60 4.39
N LEU A 67 8.64 5.35 3.99
CA LEU A 67 8.81 4.95 2.59
C LEU A 67 7.73 5.58 1.69
N SER A 68 6.47 5.64 2.13
CA SER A 68 5.43 6.35 1.40
C SER A 68 5.77 7.84 1.24
N ALA A 69 6.25 8.49 2.31
CA ALA A 69 6.67 9.89 2.26
C ALA A 69 7.80 10.13 1.24
N PHE A 70 8.81 9.23 1.21
CA PHE A 70 9.86 9.27 0.20
C PHE A 70 9.31 9.19 -1.23
N TRP A 71 8.33 8.31 -1.48
CA TRP A 71 7.74 8.18 -2.80
C TRP A 71 6.82 9.34 -3.16
N PHE A 72 6.02 9.86 -2.23
CA PHE A 72 5.21 11.05 -2.47
C PHE A 72 6.07 12.26 -2.86
N GLU A 73 7.23 12.43 -2.20
CA GLU A 73 8.20 13.47 -2.56
C GLU A 73 8.71 13.30 -4.01
N ARG A 74 9.04 12.07 -4.43
CA ARG A 74 9.57 11.78 -5.77
C ARG A 74 8.54 11.81 -6.89
N LEU A 75 7.29 11.60 -6.57
CA LEU A 75 6.18 11.51 -7.55
C LEU A 75 5.34 12.78 -7.59
N GLY A 76 5.65 13.77 -6.76
CA GLY A 76 4.86 14.99 -6.62
C GLY A 76 4.79 15.86 -7.88
N ASP A 77 5.72 15.70 -8.81
CA ASP A 77 5.68 16.35 -10.13
C ASP A 77 4.74 15.64 -11.12
N LEU A 78 4.41 14.38 -10.85
CA LEU A 78 3.54 13.56 -11.72
C LEU A 78 2.07 13.60 -11.29
N VAL A 79 1.82 13.49 -10.00
CA VAL A 79 0.47 13.40 -9.45
C VAL A 79 0.38 14.10 -8.10
N PRO A 80 -0.63 14.94 -7.86
CA PRO A 80 -0.90 15.47 -6.53
C PRO A 80 -1.13 14.33 -5.53
N HIS A 81 -0.75 14.57 -4.26
CA HIS A 81 -0.96 13.61 -3.19
C HIS A 81 -1.64 14.25 -1.97
N HIS A 82 -2.18 13.40 -1.12
CA HIS A 82 -2.97 13.85 0.03
C HIS A 82 -2.13 14.32 1.24
N VAL A 83 -0.83 14.04 1.28
CA VAL A 83 0.02 14.35 2.44
C VAL A 83 0.25 15.85 2.58
N LEU A 84 -0.04 16.39 3.77
CA LEU A 84 0.19 17.79 4.16
C LEU A 84 1.46 17.92 5.00
N ALA A 85 1.68 16.98 5.93
CA ALA A 85 2.85 16.95 6.80
C ALA A 85 3.13 15.53 7.30
N ILE A 86 4.38 15.26 7.70
CA ILE A 86 4.85 13.99 8.26
C ILE A 86 5.57 14.18 9.60
N ASP A 87 6.06 15.38 9.90
CA ASP A 87 6.66 15.68 11.19
C ASP A 87 5.57 16.12 12.18
N PRO A 88 5.48 15.50 13.37
CA PRO A 88 4.50 15.90 14.38
C PRO A 88 4.59 17.38 14.81
N SER A 89 5.74 18.04 14.66
CA SER A 89 5.86 19.47 14.94
C SER A 89 4.97 20.36 14.05
N ASP A 90 4.62 19.86 12.85
CA ASP A 90 3.79 20.55 11.87
C ASP A 90 2.30 20.14 11.97
N PHE A 91 1.96 19.25 12.90
CA PHE A 91 0.58 18.80 13.10
C PHE A 91 -0.22 19.84 13.92
N PRO A 92 -1.55 19.90 13.76
CA PRO A 92 -2.41 20.76 14.55
C PRO A 92 -2.21 20.57 16.06
N ALA A 93 -2.49 21.64 16.84
CA ALA A 93 -2.27 21.67 18.29
C ALA A 93 -2.91 20.48 19.04
N ALA A 94 -4.06 20.00 18.58
CA ALA A 94 -4.75 18.85 19.17
C ALA A 94 -3.95 17.53 19.08
N ALA A 95 -3.02 17.41 18.12
CA ALA A 95 -2.16 16.23 17.97
C ALA A 95 -0.84 16.33 18.78
N GLN A 96 -0.43 17.53 19.20
CA GLN A 96 0.84 17.79 19.87
C GLN A 96 1.06 16.96 21.17
N PRO A 97 0.04 16.73 22.03
CA PRO A 97 0.20 15.86 23.20
C PRO A 97 0.61 14.41 22.87
N HIS A 98 0.44 13.99 21.60
CA HIS A 98 0.70 12.65 21.11
C HIS A 98 1.94 12.55 20.21
N ALA A 99 2.73 13.63 20.09
CA ALA A 99 3.85 13.74 19.15
C ALA A 99 4.82 12.54 19.21
N ASP A 100 5.12 12.02 20.39
CA ASP A 100 6.07 10.91 20.56
C ASP A 100 5.55 9.60 19.95
N VAL A 101 4.27 9.27 20.13
CA VAL A 101 3.68 8.07 19.54
C VAL A 101 3.46 8.22 18.03
N LEU A 102 3.23 9.45 17.54
CA LEU A 102 2.97 9.76 16.15
C LEU A 102 4.27 9.82 15.30
N ARG A 103 5.40 10.06 15.94
CA ARG A 103 6.69 10.30 15.29
C ARG A 103 7.09 9.16 14.36
N GLY A 104 7.36 9.54 13.11
CA GLY A 104 7.85 8.65 12.05
C GLY A 104 6.84 7.64 11.52
N ARG A 105 5.61 7.56 12.07
CA ARG A 105 4.57 6.62 11.67
C ARG A 105 3.23 7.23 11.26
N THR A 106 3.18 8.56 11.14
CA THR A 106 1.93 9.27 10.89
C THR A 106 2.07 10.24 9.73
N MET A 107 1.04 10.32 8.92
CA MET A 107 0.86 11.35 7.91
C MET A 107 -0.36 12.19 8.27
N LEU A 108 -0.21 13.52 8.29
CA LEU A 108 -1.32 14.45 8.25
C LEU A 108 -1.75 14.58 6.79
N CYS A 109 -3.00 14.31 6.49
CA CYS A 109 -3.49 14.25 5.12
C CYS A 109 -4.72 15.11 4.91
N ARG A 110 -4.81 15.75 3.74
CA ARG A 110 -6.08 16.37 3.31
C ARG A 110 -7.16 15.32 3.13
N ARG A 111 -8.39 15.65 3.44
CA ARG A 111 -9.52 14.78 3.20
C ARG A 111 -9.86 14.76 1.71
N THR A 112 -10.04 13.58 1.16
CA THR A 112 -10.46 13.34 -0.24
C THR A 112 -11.61 12.36 -0.26
N GLU A 113 -12.32 12.27 -1.35
CA GLU A 113 -13.30 11.22 -1.59
C GLU A 113 -12.59 10.02 -2.25
N PRO A 114 -12.41 8.89 -1.55
CA PRO A 114 -11.72 7.74 -2.12
C PRO A 114 -12.47 7.18 -3.32
N ILE A 115 -11.77 6.92 -4.42
CA ILE A 115 -12.32 6.23 -5.58
C ILE A 115 -12.48 4.74 -5.22
N PRO A 116 -13.66 4.11 -5.42
CA PRO A 116 -13.97 2.78 -4.91
C PRO A 116 -13.38 1.63 -5.76
N ILE A 117 -12.21 1.85 -6.36
CA ILE A 117 -11.41 0.81 -7.02
C ILE A 117 -9.96 0.88 -6.57
N GLU A 118 -9.31 -0.26 -6.52
CA GLU A 118 -7.88 -0.39 -6.35
C GLU A 118 -7.20 -0.42 -7.73
N CYS A 119 -6.18 0.40 -7.90
CA CYS A 119 -5.43 0.53 -9.14
C CYS A 119 -4.14 -0.29 -9.06
N VAL A 120 -4.11 -1.46 -9.69
CA VAL A 120 -2.95 -2.36 -9.64
C VAL A 120 -2.19 -2.31 -10.97
N ALA A 121 -0.88 -2.10 -10.91
CA ALA A 121 0.04 -2.30 -12.02
C ALA A 121 0.82 -3.59 -11.83
N ARG A 122 0.99 -4.38 -12.89
CA ARG A 122 1.77 -5.61 -12.89
C ARG A 122 2.77 -5.60 -14.04
N GLY A 123 4.03 -5.73 -13.73
CA GLY A 123 5.10 -5.99 -14.72
C GLY A 123 5.55 -7.44 -14.74
N TYR A 124 5.09 -8.23 -13.77
CA TYR A 124 5.41 -9.65 -13.63
C TYR A 124 4.15 -10.44 -13.24
N LEU A 125 4.11 -11.70 -13.64
CA LEU A 125 2.95 -12.57 -13.44
C LEU A 125 3.03 -13.29 -12.09
N SER A 126 2.44 -12.70 -11.05
CA SER A 126 2.52 -13.20 -9.68
C SER A 126 1.19 -13.08 -8.93
N GLY A 127 1.05 -13.79 -7.82
CA GLY A 127 -0.08 -13.71 -6.90
C GLY A 127 -1.43 -14.01 -7.55
N SER A 128 -2.43 -13.11 -7.38
CA SER A 128 -3.77 -13.28 -7.98
C SER A 128 -3.72 -13.28 -9.51
N GLY A 129 -2.84 -12.47 -10.11
CA GLY A 129 -2.66 -12.45 -11.57
C GLY A 129 -2.16 -13.78 -12.11
N TRP A 130 -1.20 -14.43 -11.45
CA TRP A 130 -0.74 -15.76 -11.83
C TRP A 130 -1.86 -16.81 -11.74
N LYS A 131 -2.62 -16.81 -10.66
CA LYS A 131 -3.74 -17.74 -10.47
C LYS A 131 -4.82 -17.58 -11.54
N GLU A 132 -5.16 -16.35 -11.90
CA GLU A 132 -6.14 -16.05 -12.93
C GLU A 132 -5.63 -16.47 -14.33
N TYR A 133 -4.36 -16.15 -14.63
CA TYR A 133 -3.73 -16.56 -15.91
C TYR A 133 -3.71 -18.07 -16.08
N GLN A 134 -3.38 -18.84 -15.05
CA GLN A 134 -3.39 -20.32 -15.12
C GLN A 134 -4.76 -20.88 -15.51
N GLN A 135 -5.84 -20.21 -15.15
CA GLN A 135 -7.21 -20.65 -15.40
C GLN A 135 -7.74 -20.19 -16.76
N THR A 136 -7.36 -19.00 -17.19
CA THR A 136 -8.03 -18.30 -18.29
C THR A 136 -7.11 -17.85 -19.42
N GLY A 137 -5.79 -17.84 -19.22
CA GLY A 137 -4.82 -17.22 -20.13
C GLY A 137 -4.87 -15.69 -20.12
N ARG A 138 -5.65 -15.09 -19.19
CA ARG A 138 -5.89 -13.65 -19.09
C ARG A 138 -5.69 -13.16 -17.65
N VAL A 139 -5.55 -11.84 -17.48
CA VAL A 139 -5.61 -11.17 -16.18
C VAL A 139 -6.47 -9.93 -16.32
N CYS A 140 -7.56 -9.83 -15.56
CA CYS A 140 -8.54 -8.73 -15.64
C CYS A 140 -9.04 -8.46 -17.07
N GLY A 141 -9.24 -9.53 -17.86
CA GLY A 141 -9.64 -9.46 -19.26
C GLY A 141 -8.50 -9.18 -20.25
N VAL A 142 -7.29 -8.82 -19.80
CA VAL A 142 -6.12 -8.61 -20.66
C VAL A 142 -5.56 -9.97 -21.10
N GLU A 143 -5.54 -10.23 -22.42
CA GLU A 143 -4.93 -11.43 -22.97
C GLU A 143 -3.40 -11.39 -22.83
N LEU A 144 -2.81 -12.46 -22.36
CA LEU A 144 -1.37 -12.58 -22.20
C LEU A 144 -0.83 -13.69 -23.12
N PRO A 145 0.47 -13.63 -23.51
CA PRO A 145 1.10 -14.69 -24.31
C PRO A 145 0.95 -16.06 -23.64
N ALA A 146 0.74 -17.08 -24.45
CA ALA A 146 0.67 -18.45 -23.96
C ALA A 146 2.04 -18.94 -23.47
N GLY A 147 2.04 -19.81 -22.45
CA GLY A 147 3.26 -20.45 -21.94
C GLY A 147 4.04 -19.64 -20.89
N LEU A 148 3.51 -18.53 -20.43
CA LEU A 148 4.09 -17.80 -19.30
C LEU A 148 4.08 -18.67 -18.03
N LYS A 149 5.11 -18.50 -17.22
CA LYS A 149 5.30 -19.17 -15.93
C LYS A 149 5.12 -18.20 -14.77
N GLU A 150 5.04 -18.73 -13.57
CA GLU A 150 5.02 -17.89 -12.37
C GLU A 150 6.26 -16.99 -12.32
N SER A 151 6.05 -15.74 -11.97
CA SER A 151 7.06 -14.70 -11.89
C SER A 151 7.70 -14.29 -13.23
N ASP A 152 7.21 -14.78 -14.38
CA ASP A 152 7.69 -14.26 -15.66
C ASP A 152 7.42 -12.76 -15.80
N ARG A 153 8.39 -12.05 -16.39
CA ARG A 153 8.22 -10.65 -16.77
C ARG A 153 7.22 -10.56 -17.91
N LEU A 154 6.27 -9.67 -17.81
CA LEU A 154 5.32 -9.38 -18.88
C LEU A 154 6.00 -8.57 -19.98
N PRO A 155 5.56 -8.70 -21.25
CA PRO A 155 6.08 -7.89 -22.36
C PRO A 155 5.96 -6.39 -22.09
N GLU A 156 4.81 -5.98 -21.52
CA GLU A 156 4.53 -4.63 -21.05
C GLU A 156 3.80 -4.69 -19.70
N PRO A 157 3.97 -3.70 -18.83
CA PRO A 157 3.18 -3.61 -17.62
C PRO A 157 1.69 -3.46 -17.95
N ILE A 158 0.84 -4.18 -17.21
CA ILE A 158 -0.61 -4.15 -17.40
C ILE A 158 -1.29 -3.49 -16.20
N PHE A 159 -2.43 -2.84 -16.48
CA PHE A 159 -3.35 -2.31 -15.47
C PHE A 159 -4.41 -3.35 -15.17
N THR A 160 -4.55 -3.72 -13.91
CA THR A 160 -5.44 -4.79 -13.44
C THR A 160 -6.23 -4.30 -12.22
N PRO A 161 -7.30 -3.52 -12.43
CA PRO A 161 -8.08 -2.96 -11.34
C PRO A 161 -8.75 -4.05 -10.50
N ALA A 162 -9.04 -3.72 -9.24
CA ALA A 162 -9.86 -4.55 -8.37
C ALA A 162 -10.94 -3.69 -7.68
N THR A 163 -12.05 -4.29 -7.33
CA THR A 163 -13.04 -3.63 -6.46
C THR A 163 -12.48 -3.50 -5.06
N LYS A 164 -12.81 -2.40 -4.40
CA LYS A 164 -12.51 -2.22 -2.98
C LYS A 164 -13.65 -2.82 -2.17
N ALA A 165 -13.42 -4.00 -1.61
CA ALA A 165 -14.43 -4.67 -0.82
C ALA A 165 -14.47 -4.09 0.61
N ASP A 166 -15.66 -3.71 1.08
CA ASP A 166 -15.88 -3.33 2.49
C ASP A 166 -15.72 -4.53 3.41
N THR A 167 -16.06 -5.72 2.91
CA THR A 167 -15.92 -7.02 3.60
C THR A 167 -15.50 -8.10 2.61
N GLY A 168 -14.52 -8.93 2.99
CA GLY A 168 -14.02 -10.02 2.15
C GLY A 168 -12.74 -9.66 1.39
N HIS A 169 -12.61 -10.21 0.18
CA HIS A 169 -11.43 -10.03 -0.69
C HIS A 169 -11.73 -9.02 -1.79
N ASP A 170 -10.72 -8.21 -2.13
CA ASP A 170 -10.73 -7.41 -3.33
C ASP A 170 -10.78 -8.35 -4.55
N VAL A 171 -11.71 -8.09 -5.45
CA VAL A 171 -11.96 -8.93 -6.63
C VAL A 171 -11.38 -8.25 -7.84
N ASN A 172 -10.48 -8.95 -8.56
CA ASN A 172 -9.99 -8.49 -9.86
C ASN A 172 -11.17 -8.26 -10.81
N VAL A 173 -11.21 -7.12 -11.47
CA VAL A 173 -12.23 -6.75 -12.46
C VAL A 173 -11.59 -6.27 -13.75
N SER A 174 -12.31 -6.36 -14.86
CA SER A 174 -11.87 -5.78 -16.12
C SER A 174 -11.94 -4.23 -16.09
N GLU A 175 -11.21 -3.59 -17.01
CA GLU A 175 -11.33 -2.13 -17.19
C GLU A 175 -12.78 -1.71 -17.52
N GLU A 176 -13.52 -2.53 -18.26
CA GLU A 176 -14.92 -2.27 -18.58
C GLU A 176 -15.81 -2.30 -17.33
N GLU A 177 -15.60 -3.30 -16.46
CA GLU A 177 -16.33 -3.41 -15.18
C GLU A 177 -16.00 -2.26 -14.24
N ALA A 178 -14.70 -1.90 -14.12
CA ALA A 178 -14.28 -0.71 -13.39
C ALA A 178 -14.94 0.57 -13.98
N GLY A 179 -15.03 0.65 -15.31
CA GLY A 179 -15.69 1.76 -15.99
C GLY A 179 -17.19 1.87 -15.70
N ARG A 180 -17.87 0.76 -15.43
CA ARG A 180 -19.28 0.78 -14.98
C ARG A 180 -19.42 1.31 -13.55
N LEU A 181 -18.40 1.13 -12.71
CA LEU A 181 -18.41 1.57 -11.30
C LEU A 181 -18.10 3.06 -11.16
N VAL A 182 -17.06 3.55 -11.85
CA VAL A 182 -16.52 4.90 -11.63
C VAL A 182 -16.48 5.78 -12.88
N GLY A 183 -16.97 5.29 -14.01
CA GLY A 183 -16.93 5.98 -15.30
C GLY A 183 -15.68 5.64 -16.14
N PRO A 184 -15.86 5.40 -17.46
CA PRO A 184 -14.76 4.97 -18.34
C PRO A 184 -13.67 6.04 -18.51
N ALA A 185 -14.03 7.32 -18.53
CA ALA A 185 -13.08 8.42 -18.64
C ALA A 185 -12.17 8.49 -17.39
N LEU A 186 -12.73 8.29 -16.19
CA LEU A 186 -11.93 8.26 -14.96
C LEU A 186 -11.00 7.04 -14.93
N VAL A 187 -11.48 5.86 -15.32
CA VAL A 187 -10.64 4.64 -15.40
C VAL A 187 -9.47 4.85 -16.36
N ALA A 188 -9.68 5.47 -17.52
CA ALA A 188 -8.60 5.75 -18.46
C ALA A 188 -7.51 6.67 -17.85
N ARG A 189 -7.93 7.70 -17.09
CA ARG A 189 -7.00 8.59 -16.37
C ARG A 189 -6.24 7.84 -15.26
N LEU A 190 -6.94 7.03 -14.47
CA LEU A 190 -6.36 6.21 -13.41
C LEU A 190 -5.35 5.20 -13.97
N LYS A 191 -5.67 4.53 -15.08
CA LYS A 191 -4.76 3.61 -15.77
C LYS A 191 -3.47 4.32 -16.19
N ALA A 192 -3.59 5.47 -16.85
CA ALA A 192 -2.43 6.23 -17.30
C ALA A 192 -1.52 6.63 -16.13
N LEU A 193 -2.11 7.16 -15.04
CA LEU A 193 -1.36 7.52 -13.83
C LEU A 193 -0.73 6.30 -13.16
N THR A 194 -1.49 5.21 -13.01
CA THR A 194 -1.02 3.97 -12.37
C THR A 194 0.20 3.40 -13.09
N LEU A 195 0.15 3.30 -14.41
CA LEU A 195 1.26 2.76 -15.20
C LEU A 195 2.47 3.69 -15.20
N GLU A 196 2.27 5.01 -15.23
CA GLU A 196 3.38 5.95 -15.17
C GLU A 196 4.05 5.99 -13.78
N ILE A 197 3.27 5.96 -12.68
CA ILE A 197 3.81 5.84 -11.31
C ILE A 197 4.61 4.53 -11.19
N TYR A 198 4.05 3.43 -11.69
CA TYR A 198 4.72 2.13 -11.68
C TYR A 198 6.04 2.16 -12.45
N ARG A 199 6.05 2.74 -13.66
CA ARG A 199 7.26 2.87 -14.48
C ARG A 199 8.36 3.63 -13.76
N ARG A 200 8.05 4.81 -13.20
CA ARG A 200 9.03 5.60 -12.43
C ARG A 200 9.51 4.88 -11.17
N GLY A 201 8.61 4.17 -10.49
CA GLY A 201 8.95 3.33 -9.35
C GLY A 201 9.93 2.24 -9.72
N CYS A 202 9.67 1.51 -10.82
CA CYS A 202 10.55 0.46 -11.33
C CYS A 202 11.93 0.99 -11.73
N GLU A 203 12.01 2.10 -12.46
CA GLU A 203 13.29 2.72 -12.85
C GLU A 203 14.16 3.02 -11.64
N HIS A 204 13.56 3.59 -10.58
CA HIS A 204 14.29 3.85 -9.35
C HIS A 204 14.69 2.56 -8.64
N ALA A 205 13.76 1.61 -8.45
CA ALA A 205 14.01 0.37 -7.74
C ALA A 205 15.05 -0.50 -8.45
N GLU A 206 15.01 -0.58 -9.79
CA GLU A 206 16.00 -1.30 -10.59
C GLU A 206 17.42 -0.73 -10.42
N SER A 207 17.58 0.60 -10.22
CA SER A 207 18.85 1.23 -9.91
C SER A 207 19.40 0.86 -8.53
N LYS A 208 18.59 0.18 -7.72
CA LYS A 208 18.87 -0.31 -6.37
C LYS A 208 18.82 -1.83 -6.26
N ASP A 209 18.89 -2.53 -7.40
CA ASP A 209 18.83 -3.98 -7.49
C ASP A 209 17.54 -4.60 -6.89
N ILE A 210 16.44 -3.84 -6.96
CA ILE A 210 15.10 -4.29 -6.56
C ILE A 210 14.17 -4.30 -7.77
N ILE A 211 13.45 -5.41 -7.94
CA ILE A 211 12.35 -5.54 -8.88
C ILE A 211 11.04 -5.23 -8.15
N ILE A 212 10.22 -4.34 -8.70
CA ILE A 212 8.82 -4.17 -8.30
C ILE A 212 7.98 -5.04 -9.23
N ALA A 213 7.50 -6.18 -8.75
CA ALA A 213 6.74 -7.10 -9.58
C ALA A 213 5.33 -6.60 -9.88
N ASP A 214 4.66 -6.13 -8.86
CA ASP A 214 3.37 -5.46 -8.93
C ASP A 214 3.22 -4.48 -7.76
N THR A 215 2.26 -3.61 -7.89
CA THR A 215 1.92 -2.64 -6.85
C THR A 215 0.46 -2.23 -6.97
N LYS A 216 -0.11 -1.84 -5.84
CA LYS A 216 -1.47 -1.35 -5.69
C LYS A 216 -1.44 0.11 -5.26
N PHE A 217 -2.22 0.95 -5.93
CA PHE A 217 -2.44 2.34 -5.58
C PHE A 217 -3.90 2.61 -5.27
N GLU A 218 -4.12 3.55 -4.39
CA GLU A 218 -5.42 4.13 -4.12
C GLU A 218 -5.42 5.60 -4.54
N PHE A 219 -6.54 6.03 -5.13
CA PHE A 219 -6.74 7.42 -5.52
C PHE A 219 -8.01 7.97 -4.88
N GLY A 220 -8.02 9.27 -4.70
CA GLY A 220 -9.17 10.02 -4.26
C GLY A 220 -9.44 11.21 -5.18
N LEU A 221 -10.64 11.75 -5.09
CA LEU A 221 -10.99 13.01 -5.73
C LEU A 221 -10.91 14.14 -4.71
N ALA A 222 -10.14 15.17 -5.02
CA ALA A 222 -10.16 16.41 -4.25
C ALA A 222 -11.19 17.34 -4.87
N ARG A 223 -12.27 17.58 -4.13
CA ARG A 223 -13.32 18.51 -4.57
C ARG A 223 -12.79 19.94 -4.56
N ARG A 224 -13.21 20.72 -5.55
CA ARG A 224 -13.05 22.18 -5.50
C ARG A 224 -13.93 22.75 -4.39
N SER A 225 -13.42 23.68 -3.61
CA SER A 225 -14.19 24.37 -2.59
C SER A 225 -15.52 24.90 -3.17
N GLY A 226 -16.65 24.45 -2.59
CA GLY A 226 -17.98 24.88 -2.99
C GLY A 226 -18.70 24.05 -4.05
N ALA A 227 -18.11 22.97 -4.58
CA ALA A 227 -18.80 22.06 -5.49
C ALA A 227 -19.71 21.10 -4.71
N ALA A 228 -20.99 21.02 -5.11
CA ALA A 228 -21.98 20.15 -4.48
C ALA A 228 -21.91 18.70 -5.00
N GLU A 229 -21.48 18.49 -6.23
CA GLU A 229 -21.44 17.19 -6.91
C GLU A 229 -20.05 16.92 -7.50
N PRO A 230 -19.61 15.64 -7.59
CA PRO A 230 -18.36 15.26 -8.28
C PRO A 230 -18.41 15.69 -9.74
N ALA A 231 -17.28 16.25 -10.24
CA ALA A 231 -17.16 16.64 -11.64
C ALA A 231 -16.02 15.85 -12.30
N ASP A 232 -16.13 15.60 -13.61
CA ASP A 232 -15.06 14.97 -14.41
C ASP A 232 -13.73 15.77 -14.38
N THR A 233 -13.78 17.01 -13.89
CA THR A 233 -12.64 17.92 -13.73
C THR A 233 -12.05 17.92 -12.33
N ASP A 234 -12.57 17.10 -11.39
CA ASP A 234 -12.00 17.00 -10.06
C ASP A 234 -10.56 16.48 -10.14
N GLU A 235 -9.73 16.99 -9.22
CA GLU A 235 -8.34 16.64 -9.15
C GLU A 235 -8.19 15.20 -8.63
N ILE A 236 -7.56 14.33 -9.43
CA ILE A 236 -7.18 12.98 -8.96
C ILE A 236 -5.96 13.14 -8.07
N VAL A 237 -6.04 12.55 -6.89
CA VAL A 237 -5.03 12.63 -5.83
C VAL A 237 -4.59 11.24 -5.47
N LEU A 238 -3.28 10.98 -5.40
CA LEU A 238 -2.73 9.74 -4.88
C LEU A 238 -2.86 9.73 -3.36
N ILE A 239 -3.47 8.69 -2.82
CA ILE A 239 -3.78 8.58 -1.40
C ILE A 239 -3.23 7.28 -0.80
N ASP A 240 -3.39 7.12 0.51
CA ASP A 240 -3.03 5.98 1.34
C ASP A 240 -1.50 5.77 1.38
N GLU A 241 -1.00 4.67 0.87
CA GLU A 241 0.44 4.35 0.79
C GLU A 241 0.88 4.14 -0.66
N VAL A 242 2.14 4.35 -0.92
CA VAL A 242 2.68 4.19 -2.26
C VAL A 242 4.01 3.44 -2.23
N LEU A 243 4.10 2.37 -3.06
CA LEU A 243 5.32 1.58 -3.28
C LEU A 243 5.99 1.14 -1.98
N THR A 244 5.20 0.55 -1.08
CA THR A 244 5.67 -0.02 0.19
C THR A 244 5.66 -1.54 0.14
N PRO A 245 6.33 -2.23 1.08
CA PRO A 245 6.24 -3.69 1.18
C PRO A 245 4.83 -4.23 1.47
N ASP A 246 3.87 -3.38 1.88
CA ASP A 246 2.48 -3.77 2.08
C ASP A 246 1.65 -3.68 0.81
N SER A 247 1.92 -2.68 -0.04
CA SER A 247 1.21 -2.44 -1.30
C SER A 247 1.88 -3.05 -2.53
N SER A 248 3.14 -3.51 -2.42
CA SER A 248 3.97 -3.95 -3.55
C SER A 248 4.71 -5.24 -3.26
N ARG A 249 5.03 -6.01 -4.32
CA ARG A 249 5.98 -7.12 -4.25
C ARG A 249 7.35 -6.62 -4.68
N PHE A 250 8.30 -6.62 -3.75
CA PHE A 250 9.70 -6.28 -3.99
C PHE A 250 10.56 -7.54 -3.98
N TRP A 251 11.25 -7.80 -5.09
CA TRP A 251 12.15 -8.94 -5.23
C TRP A 251 13.60 -8.50 -5.35
N PRO A 252 14.54 -9.17 -4.68
CA PRO A 252 15.97 -8.99 -4.94
C PRO A 252 16.28 -9.39 -6.38
N LYS A 253 16.89 -8.48 -7.16
CA LYS A 253 17.16 -8.70 -8.58
C LYS A 253 18.18 -9.83 -8.81
N ASP A 254 19.15 -9.95 -7.91
CA ASP A 254 20.19 -10.98 -7.93
C ASP A 254 19.68 -12.40 -7.65
N GLN A 255 18.48 -12.52 -7.05
CA GLN A 255 17.84 -13.79 -6.70
C GLN A 255 16.62 -14.10 -7.58
N TYR A 256 16.32 -13.22 -8.53
CA TYR A 256 15.17 -13.40 -9.41
C TYR A 256 15.37 -14.60 -10.35
N ALA A 257 14.41 -15.52 -10.32
CA ALA A 257 14.38 -16.69 -11.21
C ALA A 257 12.94 -16.97 -11.66
N PRO A 258 12.60 -16.80 -12.95
CA PRO A 258 11.25 -17.06 -13.45
C PRO A 258 10.87 -18.54 -13.32
N GLY A 259 9.58 -18.83 -13.28
CA GLY A 259 9.03 -20.17 -13.16
C GLY A 259 8.83 -20.69 -11.74
N GLN A 260 9.03 -19.83 -10.74
CA GLN A 260 8.85 -20.15 -9.32
C GLN A 260 8.48 -18.92 -8.50
N GLY A 261 8.02 -19.14 -7.25
CA GLY A 261 7.85 -18.07 -6.27
C GLY A 261 9.18 -17.40 -5.92
N GLN A 262 9.18 -16.08 -5.72
CA GLN A 262 10.39 -15.30 -5.51
C GLN A 262 10.66 -15.01 -4.02
N PRO A 263 11.94 -14.93 -3.60
CA PRO A 263 12.31 -14.24 -2.37
C PRO A 263 11.76 -12.80 -2.40
N SER A 264 11.26 -12.31 -1.28
CA SER A 264 10.60 -11.00 -1.26
C SER A 264 10.93 -10.21 0.01
N PHE A 265 10.87 -8.89 -0.09
CA PHE A 265 10.98 -7.97 1.04
C PHE A 265 9.61 -7.67 1.69
N ASP A 266 8.55 -8.32 1.22
CA ASP A 266 7.17 -8.11 1.68
C ASP A 266 6.71 -9.18 2.70
N LYS A 267 5.38 -9.32 2.81
CA LYS A 267 4.69 -10.28 3.70
C LYS A 267 4.88 -11.75 3.31
N GLN A 268 5.60 -12.07 2.23
CA GLN A 268 5.70 -13.45 1.73
C GLN A 268 6.34 -14.37 2.77
N PHE A 269 7.30 -13.87 3.55
CA PHE A 269 7.92 -14.66 4.63
C PHE A 269 6.90 -15.08 5.71
N VAL A 270 5.99 -14.16 6.06
CA VAL A 270 4.89 -14.47 6.99
C VAL A 270 3.90 -15.46 6.36
N ARG A 271 3.55 -15.26 5.08
CA ARG A 271 2.65 -16.20 4.38
C ARG A 271 3.24 -17.61 4.31
N ASN A 272 4.53 -17.72 3.95
CA ASN A 272 5.24 -19.01 3.89
C ASN A 272 5.24 -19.71 5.26
N TYR A 273 5.44 -18.97 6.35
CA TYR A 273 5.33 -19.53 7.70
C TYR A 273 3.93 -20.06 7.99
N LEU A 274 2.88 -19.26 7.72
CA LEU A 274 1.50 -19.65 7.94
C LEU A 274 1.08 -20.87 7.10
N GLU A 275 1.61 -21.00 5.90
CA GLU A 275 1.42 -22.17 5.04
C GLU A 275 2.21 -23.38 5.56
N SER A 276 3.43 -23.22 6.07
CA SER A 276 4.24 -24.31 6.63
C SER A 276 3.62 -24.97 7.85
N ILE A 277 2.88 -24.19 8.66
CA ILE A 277 2.10 -24.72 9.78
C ILE A 277 0.71 -25.22 9.38
N GLN A 278 0.42 -25.24 8.08
CA GLN A 278 -0.86 -25.70 7.50
C GLN A 278 -2.09 -24.97 8.11
N TRP A 279 -1.94 -23.66 8.40
CA TRP A 279 -3.08 -22.91 8.90
C TRP A 279 -4.19 -22.84 7.86
N ASN A 280 -5.40 -23.20 8.28
CA ASN A 280 -6.59 -23.28 7.43
C ASN A 280 -7.17 -21.93 7.00
N LYS A 281 -6.48 -20.81 7.30
CA LYS A 281 -6.91 -19.43 7.01
C LYS A 281 -8.25 -19.06 7.64
N GLN A 282 -8.50 -19.62 8.83
CA GLN A 282 -9.66 -19.33 9.66
C GLN A 282 -9.22 -19.07 11.12
N PRO A 283 -10.01 -18.32 11.91
CA PRO A 283 -9.74 -18.16 13.33
C PRO A 283 -9.75 -19.53 14.08
N PRO A 284 -8.92 -19.68 15.12
CA PRO A 284 -8.06 -18.68 15.72
C PRO A 284 -6.81 -18.38 14.87
N VAL A 285 -6.44 -17.09 14.82
CA VAL A 285 -5.27 -16.62 14.05
C VAL A 285 -3.99 -17.01 14.79
N PRO A 286 -3.01 -17.68 14.15
CA PRO A 286 -1.74 -18.05 14.80
C PRO A 286 -0.90 -16.85 15.23
N SER A 287 -0.18 -17.00 16.31
CA SER A 287 0.90 -16.09 16.70
C SER A 287 2.14 -16.37 15.87
N LEU A 288 2.92 -15.33 15.59
CA LEU A 288 4.21 -15.47 14.91
C LEU A 288 5.33 -15.72 15.93
N PRO A 289 6.23 -16.71 15.69
CA PRO A 289 7.44 -16.87 16.47
C PRO A 289 8.37 -15.65 16.34
N ASP A 290 9.16 -15.38 17.36
CA ASP A 290 10.10 -14.25 17.39
C ASP A 290 11.05 -14.25 16.18
N GLU A 291 11.53 -15.41 15.73
CA GLU A 291 12.36 -15.50 14.54
C GLU A 291 11.65 -14.96 13.29
N VAL A 292 10.38 -15.31 13.10
CA VAL A 292 9.56 -14.82 11.98
C VAL A 292 9.36 -13.31 12.07
N VAL A 293 9.08 -12.82 13.29
CA VAL A 293 8.93 -11.38 13.57
C VAL A 293 10.22 -10.62 13.22
N GLN A 294 11.37 -11.06 13.73
CA GLN A 294 12.64 -10.37 13.51
C GLN A 294 13.10 -10.41 12.06
N ARG A 295 12.92 -11.54 11.37
CA ARG A 295 13.24 -11.64 9.95
C ARG A 295 12.33 -10.74 9.11
N THR A 296 11.04 -10.71 9.40
CA THR A 296 10.09 -9.83 8.70
C THR A 296 10.46 -8.36 8.93
N ARG A 297 10.71 -7.96 10.19
CA ARG A 297 11.20 -6.62 10.53
C ARG A 297 12.45 -6.26 9.74
N GLY A 298 13.43 -7.17 9.72
CA GLY A 298 14.69 -6.97 8.98
C GLY A 298 14.44 -6.68 7.49
N LYS A 299 13.54 -7.43 6.84
CA LYS A 299 13.18 -7.24 5.42
C LYS A 299 12.51 -5.89 5.16
N TYR A 300 11.61 -5.44 6.03
CA TYR A 300 10.99 -4.13 5.90
C TYR A 300 12.00 -2.98 6.03
N ILE A 301 12.88 -3.05 7.03
CA ILE A 301 13.94 -2.04 7.24
C ILE A 301 14.94 -2.05 6.07
N GLU A 302 15.30 -3.24 5.57
CA GLU A 302 16.20 -3.40 4.43
C GLU A 302 15.60 -2.75 3.18
N ALA A 303 14.33 -3.04 2.85
CA ALA A 303 13.64 -2.42 1.72
C ALA A 303 13.63 -0.89 1.85
N PHE A 304 13.31 -0.36 3.03
CA PHE A 304 13.34 1.08 3.28
C PHE A 304 14.72 1.68 3.02
N ARG A 305 15.76 1.08 3.64
CA ARG A 305 17.13 1.57 3.50
C ARG A 305 17.62 1.55 2.06
N VAL A 306 17.37 0.46 1.34
CA VAL A 306 17.83 0.29 -0.04
C VAL A 306 17.12 1.26 -0.98
N LEU A 307 15.78 1.34 -0.89
CA LEU A 307 14.98 2.19 -1.78
C LEU A 307 15.16 3.68 -1.49
N SER A 308 15.15 4.08 -0.22
CA SER A 308 15.21 5.50 0.14
C SER A 308 16.63 6.05 0.32
N GLY A 309 17.60 5.19 0.62
CA GLY A 309 18.94 5.59 1.05
C GLY A 309 18.98 6.23 2.44
N ARG A 310 17.87 6.21 3.18
CA ARG A 310 17.68 6.89 4.48
C ARG A 310 17.76 5.89 5.64
N THR A 311 18.00 6.41 6.84
CA THR A 311 17.89 5.64 8.11
C THR A 311 16.51 5.86 8.71
N LEU A 312 15.91 4.80 9.21
CA LEU A 312 14.60 4.84 9.86
C LEU A 312 14.67 5.67 11.16
N GLN A 313 13.71 6.57 11.32
CA GLN A 313 13.60 7.46 12.48
C GLN A 313 12.67 6.89 13.55
#